data_ae3d5abe008a386e93a33b8b60414e90
#
_entry.id   ae3d5abe008a386e93a33b8b60414e90
#
_cell.length_a   1.000
_cell.length_b   1.000
_cell.length_c   1.000
_cell.angle_alpha   90.00
_cell.angle_beta   90.00
_cell.angle_gamma   90.00
#
_symmetry.space_group_name_H-M   'P 1'
#
loop_
_entity.id
_entity.type
_entity.pdbx_description
1 polymer ?
#
loop_
_entity_poly.entity_id
_entity_poly.type
_entity_poly.pdbx_seq_one_letter_code
_entity_poly.pdbx_strand_id
1 'polypeptide(L)' 'MEEQTILDMCQPHNVKVSIEYDYDWAEWIITISSRNTTKAINRTYRYKNIDIEASGIGAYEYLRQRVVLEIGKNF' A
#
# COMPACT_ATOMS: atom_id res chain seq x y z
N MET A 1 -2.94 -5.59 21.79
CA MET A 1 -2.85 -4.40 20.93
C MET A 1 -3.31 -4.77 19.54
N GLU A 2 -4.30 -4.10 19.03
CA GLU A 2 -4.81 -4.39 17.70
C GLU A 2 -3.90 -3.82 16.63
N GLU A 3 -3.73 -4.57 15.55
CA GLU A 3 -3.01 -4.09 14.39
C GLU A 3 -3.82 -3.02 13.68
N GLN A 4 -3.14 -1.97 13.24
CA GLN A 4 -3.77 -0.95 12.43
C GLN A 4 -4.07 -1.51 11.03
N THR A 5 -5.32 -1.44 10.61
CA THR A 5 -5.71 -1.88 9.27
C THR A 5 -5.34 -0.82 8.24
N ILE A 6 -5.36 -1.20 6.96
CA ILE A 6 -5.13 -0.25 5.87
C ILE A 6 -6.20 0.84 5.90
N LEU A 7 -7.45 0.50 6.19
CA LEU A 7 -8.53 1.47 6.28
C LEU A 7 -8.26 2.50 7.38
N ASP A 8 -7.80 2.04 8.54
CA ASP A 8 -7.48 2.93 9.66
C ASP A 8 -6.37 3.92 9.33
N MET A 9 -5.40 3.48 8.53
CA MET A 9 -4.33 4.36 8.06
C MET A 9 -4.80 5.36 7.02
N CYS A 10 -5.74 4.97 6.16
CA CYS A 10 -6.24 5.85 5.11
C CYS A 10 -7.06 7.02 5.65
N GLN A 11 -7.86 6.78 6.69
CA GLN A 11 -8.77 7.79 7.23
C GLN A 11 -8.05 9.04 7.73
N PRO A 12 -7.02 8.94 8.59
CA PRO A 12 -6.33 10.16 9.07
C PRO A 12 -5.62 10.94 7.98
N HIS A 13 -5.14 10.26 6.95
CA HIS A 13 -4.39 10.89 5.87
C HIS A 13 -5.27 11.27 4.67
N ASN A 14 -6.56 10.92 4.73
CA ASN A 14 -7.51 11.20 3.65
C ASN A 14 -7.02 10.68 2.30
N VAL A 15 -6.59 9.42 2.28
CA VAL A 15 -6.09 8.76 1.07
C VAL A 15 -6.93 7.52 0.76
N LYS A 16 -6.89 7.12 -0.51
CA LYS A 16 -7.49 5.88 -0.98
C LYS A 16 -6.38 4.92 -1.36
N VAL A 17 -6.46 3.68 -0.90
CA VAL A 17 -5.50 2.63 -1.23
C VAL A 17 -6.21 1.54 -2.02
N SER A 18 -5.62 1.16 -3.15
CA SER A 18 -6.06 0.02 -3.96
C SER A 18 -4.93 -1.00 -4.02
N ILE A 19 -5.27 -2.28 -3.89
CA ILE A 19 -4.31 -3.37 -3.96
C ILE A 19 -4.79 -4.34 -5.03
N GLU A 20 -3.92 -4.64 -6.00
CA GLU A 20 -4.20 -5.58 -7.08
C GLU A 20 -3.03 -6.54 -7.25
N TYR A 21 -3.30 -7.71 -7.82
CA TYR A 21 -2.26 -8.67 -8.15
C TYR A 21 -2.17 -8.85 -9.65
N ASP A 22 -0.97 -8.67 -10.20
CA ASP A 22 -0.69 -8.85 -11.62
C ASP A 22 -0.17 -10.28 -11.84
N TYR A 23 -1.01 -11.12 -12.43
CA TYR A 23 -0.68 -12.52 -12.67
C TYR A 23 0.40 -12.71 -13.75
N ASP A 24 0.50 -11.78 -14.69
CA ASP A 24 1.47 -11.87 -15.78
C ASP A 24 2.90 -11.66 -15.30
N TRP A 25 3.07 -10.76 -14.34
CA TRP A 25 4.39 -10.39 -13.82
C TRP A 25 4.66 -10.91 -12.41
N ALA A 26 3.68 -11.58 -11.80
CA ALA A 26 3.73 -12.04 -10.41
C ALA A 26 4.14 -10.89 -9.48
N GLU A 27 3.46 -9.77 -9.61
CA GLU A 27 3.70 -8.57 -8.83
C GLU A 27 2.43 -8.08 -8.15
N TRP A 28 2.58 -7.54 -6.96
CA TRP A 28 1.51 -6.83 -6.26
C TRP A 28 1.59 -5.36 -6.58
N ILE A 29 0.46 -4.75 -6.90
CA ILE A 29 0.37 -3.34 -7.27
C ILE A 29 -0.42 -2.60 -6.19
N ILE A 30 0.20 -1.59 -5.59
CA ILE A 30 -0.46 -0.72 -4.63
C ILE A 30 -0.58 0.66 -5.25
N THR A 31 -1.79 1.20 -5.29
CA THR A 31 -2.04 2.57 -5.72
C THR A 31 -2.56 3.37 -4.54
N ILE A 32 -1.87 4.47 -4.21
CA ILE A 32 -2.26 5.37 -3.13
C ILE A 32 -2.59 6.72 -3.74
N SER A 33 -3.82 7.17 -3.54
CA SER A 33 -4.31 8.42 -4.11
C SER A 33 -4.76 9.36 -3.01
N SER A 34 -4.31 10.61 -3.07
CA SER A 34 -4.78 11.65 -2.16
C SER A 34 -6.19 12.05 -2.55
N ARG A 35 -7.07 12.22 -1.55
CA ARG A 35 -8.42 12.72 -1.75
C ARG A 35 -8.50 14.24 -1.61
N ASN A 36 -7.36 14.88 -1.37
CA ASN A 36 -7.28 16.32 -1.25
C ASN A 36 -7.49 16.97 -2.62
N THR A 37 -8.47 17.86 -2.73
CA THR A 37 -8.82 18.52 -3.99
C THR A 37 -7.81 19.56 -4.44
N THR A 38 -6.96 20.07 -3.55
CA THR A 38 -5.96 21.08 -3.88
C THR A 38 -4.68 20.47 -4.42
N LYS A 39 -4.37 19.22 -4.07
CA LYS A 39 -3.22 18.48 -4.60
C LYS A 39 -3.60 17.03 -4.82
N ALA A 40 -3.94 16.68 -6.05
CA ALA A 40 -4.21 15.30 -6.38
C ALA A 40 -2.89 14.57 -6.58
N ILE A 41 -2.47 13.79 -5.58
CA ILE A 41 -1.29 12.95 -5.66
C ILE A 41 -1.76 11.51 -5.87
N ASN A 42 -1.23 10.88 -6.92
CA ASN A 42 -1.55 9.49 -7.23
C ASN A 42 -0.22 8.77 -7.47
N ARG A 43 0.07 7.76 -6.65
CA ARG A 43 1.32 7.01 -6.73
C ARG A 43 1.04 5.52 -6.80
N THR A 44 1.76 4.85 -7.69
CA THR A 44 1.65 3.40 -7.89
C THR A 44 2.98 2.75 -7.55
N TYR A 45 2.91 1.68 -6.77
CA TYR A 45 4.08 0.92 -6.34
C TYR A 45 3.91 -0.55 -6.73
N ARG A 46 4.97 -1.17 -7.20
CA ARG A 46 4.98 -2.58 -7.58
C ARG A 46 5.96 -3.35 -6.72
N TYR A 47 5.52 -4.50 -6.22
CA TYR A 47 6.33 -5.37 -5.37
C TYR A 47 6.28 -6.80 -5.91
N LYS A 48 7.44 -7.37 -6.15
CA LYS A 48 7.51 -8.74 -6.67
C LYS A 48 7.08 -9.74 -5.61
N ASN A 49 6.24 -10.70 -6.00
CA ASN A 49 5.75 -11.72 -5.09
C ASN A 49 6.89 -12.55 -4.48
N ILE A 50 7.96 -12.77 -5.25
CA ILE A 50 9.13 -13.52 -4.76
C ILE A 50 9.80 -12.81 -3.59
N ASP A 51 9.85 -11.48 -3.61
CA ASP A 51 10.42 -10.71 -2.50
C ASP A 51 9.53 -10.77 -1.27
N ILE A 52 8.21 -10.77 -1.47
CA ILE A 52 7.25 -10.89 -0.40
C ILE A 52 7.35 -12.27 0.26
N GLU A 53 7.45 -13.33 -0.52
CA GLU A 53 7.64 -14.69 0.00
C GLU A 53 8.95 -14.81 0.78
N ALA A 54 10.01 -14.21 0.26
CA ALA A 54 11.32 -14.24 0.91
C ALA A 54 11.31 -13.52 2.28
N SER A 55 10.41 -12.56 2.47
CA SER A 55 10.28 -11.86 3.75
C SER A 55 9.74 -12.74 4.88
N GLY A 56 8.95 -13.77 4.54
CA GLY A 56 8.39 -14.69 5.52
C GLY A 56 7.23 -14.17 6.34
N ILE A 57 6.75 -12.96 6.08
CA ILE A 57 5.70 -12.35 6.91
C ILE A 57 4.30 -12.40 6.29
N GLY A 58 4.16 -12.95 5.10
CA GLY A 58 2.88 -13.01 4.41
C GLY A 58 2.58 -11.75 3.62
N ALA A 59 1.78 -11.90 2.56
CA ALA A 59 1.53 -10.82 1.61
C ALA A 59 0.82 -9.63 2.23
N TYR A 60 -0.25 -9.87 2.99
CA TYR A 60 -1.03 -8.78 3.58
C TYR A 60 -0.17 -7.90 4.50
N GLU A 61 0.57 -8.54 5.40
CA GLU A 61 1.41 -7.81 6.37
C GLU A 61 2.54 -7.05 5.67
N TYR A 62 3.17 -7.66 4.67
CA TYR A 62 4.20 -7.00 3.88
C TYR A 62 3.65 -5.74 3.22
N LEU A 63 2.51 -5.86 2.54
CA LEU A 63 1.89 -4.74 1.84
C LEU A 63 1.41 -3.66 2.81
N ARG A 64 0.86 -4.07 3.95
CA ARG A 64 0.45 -3.13 5.00
C ARG A 64 1.62 -2.26 5.47
N GLN A 65 2.78 -2.89 5.72
CA GLN A 65 3.97 -2.16 6.13
C GLN A 65 4.44 -1.17 5.06
N ARG A 66 4.37 -1.57 3.80
CA ARG A 66 4.74 -0.68 2.68
C ARG A 66 3.79 0.49 2.55
N VAL A 67 2.50 0.27 2.72
CA VAL A 67 1.51 1.36 2.70
C VAL A 67 1.81 2.36 3.81
N VAL A 68 2.09 1.91 5.01
CA VAL A 68 2.45 2.78 6.14
C VAL A 68 3.65 3.65 5.79
N LEU A 69 4.71 3.04 5.27
CA LEU A 69 5.93 3.75 4.91
C LEU A 69 5.68 4.81 3.84
N GLU A 70 4.94 4.45 2.79
CA GLU A 70 4.70 5.36 1.68
C GLU A 70 3.79 6.52 2.06
N ILE A 71 2.77 6.27 2.88
CA ILE A 71 1.91 7.34 3.40
C ILE A 71 2.75 8.30 4.24
N GLY A 72 3.62 7.79 5.11
CA GLY A 72 4.46 8.63 5.95
C GLY A 72 5.45 9.48 5.17
N LYS A 73 5.93 9.00 4.01
CA LYS A 73 6.91 9.74 3.19
C LYS A 73 6.27 10.77 2.27
N ASN A 74 5.14 10.43 1.66
CA ASN A 74 4.60 11.16 0.51
C ASN A 74 3.24 11.81 0.75
N PHE A 75 2.61 11.47 1.82
CA PHE A 75 1.28 11.95 2.16
C PHE A 75 1.21 12.45 3.60
#